data_564623d18786c70c973f6f89cbb07b88
#
_entry.id   564623d18786c70c973f6f89cbb07b88
#
_cell.length_a   1.000
_cell.length_b   1.000
_cell.length_c   1.000
_cell.angle_alpha   90.00
_cell.angle_beta   90.00
_cell.angle_gamma   90.00
#
_symmetry.space_group_name_H-M   'P 1'
#
loop_
_entity.id
_entity.type
_entity.pdbx_description
1 polymer ?
#
loop_
_entity_poly.entity_id
_entity_poly.type
_entity_poly.pdbx_seq_one_letter_code
_entity_poly.pdbx_strand_id
1 'polypeptide(L)'
;MNVLKEKYIKEIVPTLKEKHNYKSVMEVPKLEKIVINIGVGEANNDHKLLDAAVRDLSLISGQKPVITKAKKSIAAFKLREGQSIGCKVTLRGENMYNFLYKLVNISLPDVMDFRGVNPKSFDGKGNYTLGIKEQLVFKEIKFDDVVKVRGMDIVFVTTAKTDAEAYELLSALGVPFRK
;
A
#
# COMPACT_ATOMS: atom_id res chain seq x y z
N MET A 1 -11.20 11.79 14.37
CA MET A 1 -9.79 11.30 14.32
C MET A 1 -9.84 9.80 14.14
N ASN A 2 -8.97 9.21 13.28
CA ASN A 2 -8.99 7.76 13.03
C ASN A 2 -8.46 6.98 14.24
N VAL A 3 -9.08 5.82 14.56
CA VAL A 3 -8.72 4.94 15.67
C VAL A 3 -7.24 4.55 15.67
N LEU A 4 -6.67 4.23 14.49
CA LEU A 4 -5.24 3.89 14.37
C LEU A 4 -4.33 5.10 14.63
N LYS A 5 -4.73 6.30 14.24
CA LYS A 5 -3.96 7.52 14.52
C LYS A 5 -3.95 7.84 16.01
N GLU A 6 -5.07 7.65 16.67
CA GLU A 6 -5.14 7.78 18.15
C GLU A 6 -4.28 6.74 18.86
N LYS A 7 -4.37 5.49 18.43
CA LYS A 7 -3.54 4.41 18.95
C LYS A 7 -2.04 4.71 18.76
N TYR A 8 -1.66 5.23 17.58
CA TYR A 8 -0.28 5.63 17.33
C TYR A 8 0.19 6.67 18.34
N ILE A 9 -0.58 7.74 18.56
CA ILE A 9 -0.18 8.85 19.44
C ILE A 9 -0.17 8.42 20.92
N LYS A 10 -1.20 7.68 21.37
CA LYS A 10 -1.40 7.35 22.79
C LYS A 10 -0.58 6.15 23.28
N GLU A 11 -0.36 5.17 22.44
CA GLU A 11 0.22 3.88 22.83
C GLU A 11 1.57 3.61 22.14
N ILE A 12 1.65 3.76 20.81
CA ILE A 12 2.81 3.33 20.04
C ILE A 12 4.00 4.26 20.26
N VAL A 13 3.78 5.57 20.24
CA VAL A 13 4.84 6.57 20.43
C VAL A 13 5.55 6.42 21.78
N PRO A 14 4.84 6.34 22.94
CA PRO A 14 5.50 6.11 24.22
C PRO A 14 6.28 4.81 24.28
N THR A 15 5.67 3.70 23.82
CA THR A 15 6.28 2.37 23.83
C THR A 15 7.57 2.30 23.01
N LEU A 16 7.56 2.82 21.79
CA LEU A 16 8.74 2.83 20.93
C LEU A 16 9.82 3.79 21.47
N LYS A 17 9.42 4.91 22.05
CA LYS A 17 10.36 5.86 22.66
C LYS A 17 11.15 5.22 23.81
N GLU A 18 10.46 4.51 24.70
CA GLU A 18 11.09 3.81 25.82
C GLU A 18 11.97 2.67 25.35
N LYS A 19 11.48 1.86 24.41
CA LYS A 19 12.21 0.67 23.91
C LYS A 19 13.52 1.00 23.23
N HIS A 20 13.54 2.05 22.42
CA HIS A 20 14.72 2.47 21.64
C HIS A 20 15.48 3.65 22.28
N ASN A 21 15.04 4.13 23.44
CA ASN A 21 15.65 5.27 24.17
C ASN A 21 15.81 6.53 23.29
N TYR A 22 14.78 6.84 22.46
CA TYR A 22 14.81 8.06 21.66
C TYR A 22 14.82 9.32 22.53
N LYS A 23 15.71 10.26 22.20
CA LYS A 23 15.82 11.53 22.93
C LYS A 23 14.59 12.41 22.77
N SER A 24 14.00 12.41 21.58
CA SER A 24 12.84 13.23 21.24
C SER A 24 11.69 12.38 20.71
N VAL A 25 10.47 12.81 20.95
CA VAL A 25 9.26 12.23 20.34
C VAL A 25 9.29 12.32 18.81
N MET A 26 10.00 13.32 18.26
CA MET A 26 10.15 13.50 16.81
C MET A 26 11.05 12.47 16.14
N GLU A 27 11.88 11.76 16.91
CA GLU A 27 12.72 10.66 16.39
C GLU A 27 11.95 9.34 16.24
N VAL A 28 10.80 9.21 16.93
CA VAL A 28 9.99 8.00 16.87
C VAL A 28 9.53 7.76 15.44
N PRO A 29 9.71 6.54 14.90
CA PRO A 29 9.26 6.20 13.54
C PRO A 29 7.76 6.43 13.38
N LYS A 30 7.39 7.00 12.25
CA LYS A 30 5.98 7.22 11.87
C LYS A 30 5.73 6.76 10.44
N LEU A 31 4.50 6.40 10.16
CA LEU A 31 4.05 6.15 8.80
C LEU A 31 3.91 7.50 8.08
N GLU A 32 4.62 7.66 6.98
CA GLU A 32 4.64 8.92 6.22
C GLU A 32 3.58 8.93 5.11
N LYS A 33 3.53 7.84 4.34
CA LYS A 33 2.58 7.66 3.23
C LYS A 33 2.39 6.19 2.90
N ILE A 34 1.28 5.89 2.25
CA ILE A 34 1.03 4.60 1.60
C ILE A 34 0.88 4.86 0.10
N VAL A 35 1.64 4.15 -0.71
CA VAL A 35 1.55 4.21 -2.17
C VAL A 35 0.97 2.90 -2.68
N ILE A 36 -0.11 2.98 -3.46
CA ILE A 36 -0.71 1.81 -4.11
C ILE A 36 -0.46 1.95 -5.60
N ASN A 37 0.10 0.92 -6.22
CA ASN A 37 0.39 0.88 -7.64
C ASN A 37 -0.27 -0.34 -8.29
N ILE A 38 -0.86 -0.12 -9.46
CA ILE A 38 -1.39 -1.17 -10.33
C ILE A 38 -0.70 -1.05 -11.67
N GLY A 39 0.05 -2.10 -12.04
CA GLY A 39 0.65 -2.22 -13.36
C GLY A 39 -0.35 -2.78 -14.37
N VAL A 40 -0.53 -2.09 -15.50
CA VAL A 40 -1.41 -2.49 -16.60
C VAL A 40 -0.60 -2.53 -17.88
N GLY A 41 0.27 -3.54 -18.03
CA GLY A 41 1.11 -3.71 -19.22
C GLY A 41 0.31 -3.89 -20.51
N GLU A 42 -0.90 -4.42 -20.43
CA GLU A 42 -1.81 -4.63 -21.56
C GLU A 42 -2.51 -3.33 -22.04
N ALA A 43 -2.38 -2.23 -21.28
CA ALA A 43 -2.95 -0.94 -21.66
C ALA A 43 -2.45 -0.41 -23.01
N ASN A 44 -1.32 -0.92 -23.49
CA ASN A 44 -0.80 -0.62 -24.83
C ASN A 44 -1.75 -1.07 -25.95
N ASN A 45 -2.50 -2.15 -25.71
CA ASN A 45 -3.42 -2.74 -26.70
C ASN A 45 -4.88 -2.31 -26.43
N ASP A 46 -5.24 -2.06 -25.18
CA ASP A 46 -6.61 -1.70 -24.80
C ASP A 46 -6.63 -0.69 -23.62
N HIS A 47 -6.94 0.55 -23.94
CA HIS A 47 -7.07 1.62 -22.94
C HIS A 47 -8.21 1.39 -21.95
N LYS A 48 -9.26 0.64 -22.31
CA LYS A 48 -10.38 0.35 -21.41
C LYS A 48 -9.93 -0.42 -20.17
N LEU A 49 -8.88 -1.23 -20.31
CA LEU A 49 -8.30 -1.97 -19.20
C LEU A 49 -7.64 -1.04 -18.18
N LEU A 50 -7.03 0.05 -18.64
CA LEU A 50 -6.44 1.05 -17.76
C LEU A 50 -7.53 1.87 -17.05
N ASP A 51 -8.58 2.27 -17.78
CA ASP A 51 -9.70 3.02 -17.19
C ASP A 51 -10.41 2.21 -16.11
N ALA A 52 -10.58 0.89 -16.32
CA ALA A 52 -11.09 -0.02 -15.30
C ALA A 52 -10.18 -0.07 -14.06
N ALA A 53 -8.86 -0.18 -14.24
CA ALA A 53 -7.92 -0.17 -13.13
C ALA A 53 -7.92 1.16 -12.36
N VAL A 54 -8.03 2.29 -13.04
CA VAL A 54 -8.16 3.62 -12.43
C VAL A 54 -9.45 3.73 -11.61
N ARG A 55 -10.57 3.23 -12.12
CA ARG A 55 -11.86 3.18 -11.41
C ARG A 55 -11.75 2.33 -10.16
N ASP A 56 -11.22 1.12 -10.27
CA ASP A 56 -11.07 0.19 -9.15
C ASP A 56 -10.17 0.79 -8.07
N LEU A 57 -9.02 1.34 -8.45
CA LEU A 57 -8.11 1.98 -7.49
C LEU A 57 -8.72 3.23 -6.84
N SER A 58 -9.54 3.99 -7.57
CA SER A 58 -10.28 5.13 -7.01
C SER A 58 -11.27 4.70 -5.94
N LEU A 59 -12.00 3.60 -6.16
CA LEU A 59 -12.94 3.03 -5.18
C LEU A 59 -12.22 2.53 -3.93
N ILE A 60 -11.11 1.80 -4.11
CA ILE A 60 -10.29 1.25 -3.01
C ILE A 60 -9.70 2.36 -2.15
N SER A 61 -9.13 3.38 -2.78
CA SER A 61 -8.37 4.44 -2.07
C SER A 61 -9.23 5.61 -1.60
N GLY A 62 -10.40 5.80 -2.20
CA GLY A 62 -11.23 7.00 -2.00
C GLY A 62 -10.61 8.29 -2.57
N GLN A 63 -9.57 8.17 -3.40
CA GLN A 63 -8.83 9.27 -3.99
C GLN A 63 -8.58 8.99 -5.48
N LYS A 64 -8.61 10.02 -6.33
CA LYS A 64 -8.35 9.89 -7.76
C LYS A 64 -6.91 9.45 -8.02
N PRO A 65 -6.68 8.32 -8.69
CA PRO A 65 -5.34 7.86 -9.05
C PRO A 65 -4.70 8.70 -10.13
N VAL A 66 -3.37 8.66 -10.19
CA VAL A 66 -2.57 9.24 -11.26
C VAL A 66 -2.17 8.15 -12.24
N ILE A 67 -2.39 8.38 -13.53
CA ILE A 67 -1.95 7.48 -14.59
C ILE A 67 -0.43 7.59 -14.73
N THR A 68 0.25 6.46 -14.74
CA THR A 68 1.69 6.38 -14.91
C THR A 68 2.03 6.09 -16.37
N LYS A 69 3.02 6.83 -16.90
CA LYS A 69 3.47 6.74 -18.29
C LYS A 69 4.86 6.14 -18.38
N ALA A 70 5.13 5.44 -19.48
CA ALA A 70 6.45 4.89 -19.77
C ALA A 70 7.49 6.01 -19.93
N LYS A 71 8.64 5.84 -19.30
CA LYS A 71 9.76 6.79 -19.36
C LYS A 71 10.69 6.53 -20.56
N LYS A 72 10.69 5.31 -21.08
CA LYS A 72 11.55 4.86 -22.20
C LYS A 72 10.77 3.92 -23.10
N SER A 73 11.12 3.93 -24.39
CA SER A 73 10.61 2.96 -25.34
C SER A 73 11.34 1.63 -25.19
N ILE A 74 10.59 0.51 -25.16
CA ILE A 74 11.15 -0.85 -25.07
C ILE A 74 10.48 -1.71 -26.13
N ALA A 75 11.24 -2.08 -27.18
CA ALA A 75 10.73 -2.82 -28.32
C ALA A 75 10.20 -4.21 -27.96
N ALA A 76 10.86 -4.91 -27.02
CA ALA A 76 10.44 -6.25 -26.56
C ALA A 76 9.01 -6.26 -25.99
N PHE A 77 8.58 -5.17 -25.37
CA PHE A 77 7.23 -5.02 -24.81
C PHE A 77 6.28 -4.23 -25.72
N LYS A 78 6.70 -3.90 -26.94
CA LYS A 78 5.95 -3.03 -27.89
C LYS A 78 5.53 -1.70 -27.23
N LEU A 79 6.39 -1.17 -26.35
CA LEU A 79 6.15 0.00 -25.54
C LEU A 79 6.87 1.21 -26.12
N ARG A 80 6.15 2.33 -26.26
CA ARG A 80 6.71 3.62 -26.62
C ARG A 80 6.74 4.55 -25.44
N GLU A 81 7.71 5.45 -25.39
CA GLU A 81 7.76 6.54 -24.41
C GLU A 81 6.47 7.36 -24.41
N GLY A 82 5.99 7.70 -23.22
CA GLY A 82 4.74 8.45 -23.02
C GLY A 82 3.47 7.61 -23.04
N GLN A 83 3.52 6.32 -23.39
CA GLN A 83 2.34 5.45 -23.29
C GLN A 83 1.95 5.20 -21.82
N SER A 84 0.64 5.16 -21.57
CA SER A 84 0.09 4.88 -20.25
C SER A 84 0.19 3.38 -19.93
N ILE A 85 0.83 3.02 -18.83
CA ILE A 85 1.14 1.63 -18.46
C ILE A 85 0.64 1.21 -17.09
N GLY A 86 0.04 2.09 -16.35
CA GLY A 86 -0.48 1.79 -15.02
C GLY A 86 -1.09 3.00 -14.35
N CYS A 87 -1.45 2.81 -13.09
CA CYS A 87 -1.94 3.89 -12.24
C CYS A 87 -1.41 3.71 -10.81
N LYS A 88 -1.30 4.82 -10.10
CA LYS A 88 -0.88 4.86 -8.71
C LYS A 88 -1.66 5.89 -7.92
N VAL A 89 -1.75 5.68 -6.62
CA VAL A 89 -2.27 6.65 -5.67
C VAL A 89 -1.34 6.75 -4.47
N THR A 90 -1.18 7.95 -3.93
CA THR A 90 -0.41 8.22 -2.72
C THR A 90 -1.34 8.73 -1.65
N LEU A 91 -1.46 7.98 -0.56
CA LEU A 91 -2.31 8.30 0.58
C LEU A 91 -1.47 8.88 1.72
N ARG A 92 -1.94 9.96 2.32
CA ARG A 92 -1.30 10.65 3.45
C ARG A 92 -2.36 11.04 4.50
N GLY A 93 -1.91 11.33 5.71
CA GLY A 93 -2.76 11.83 6.77
C GLY A 93 -3.90 10.88 7.14
N GLU A 94 -5.13 11.37 7.26
CA GLU A 94 -6.27 10.55 7.68
C GLU A 94 -6.65 9.48 6.66
N ASN A 95 -6.59 9.77 5.37
CA ASN A 95 -6.88 8.79 4.32
C ASN A 95 -5.92 7.59 4.37
N MET A 96 -4.66 7.83 4.71
CA MET A 96 -3.66 6.78 4.90
C MET A 96 -4.04 5.85 6.06
N TYR A 97 -4.42 6.40 7.22
CA TYR A 97 -4.83 5.60 8.37
C TYR A 97 -6.17 4.89 8.13
N ASN A 98 -7.11 5.51 7.43
CA ASN A 98 -8.37 4.88 7.04
C ASN A 98 -8.13 3.68 6.14
N PHE A 99 -7.26 3.84 5.14
CA PHE A 99 -6.88 2.75 4.25
C PHE A 99 -6.16 1.62 4.99
N LEU A 100 -5.20 1.95 5.87
CA LEU A 100 -4.49 0.96 6.69
C LEU A 100 -5.46 0.17 7.58
N TYR A 101 -6.37 0.85 8.25
CA TYR A 101 -7.40 0.21 9.08
C TYR A 101 -8.23 -0.80 8.27
N LYS A 102 -8.72 -0.37 7.13
CA LYS A 102 -9.49 -1.21 6.22
C LYS A 102 -8.68 -2.42 5.72
N LEU A 103 -7.45 -2.19 5.30
CA LEU A 103 -6.57 -3.24 4.81
C LEU A 103 -6.33 -4.31 5.87
N VAL A 104 -5.96 -3.91 7.08
CA VAL A 104 -5.58 -4.84 8.17
C VAL A 104 -6.78 -5.59 8.74
N ASN A 105 -7.90 -4.90 8.97
CA ASN A 105 -9.03 -5.47 9.70
C ASN A 105 -10.12 -6.08 8.81
N ILE A 106 -10.19 -5.69 7.55
CA ILE A 106 -11.25 -6.12 6.63
C ILE A 106 -10.67 -6.92 5.47
N SER A 107 -9.72 -6.34 4.72
CA SER A 107 -9.25 -6.92 3.47
C SER A 107 -8.31 -8.11 3.66
N LEU A 108 -7.30 -8.01 4.52
CA LEU A 108 -6.35 -9.10 4.73
C LEU A 108 -6.98 -10.38 5.30
N PRO A 109 -7.92 -10.33 6.26
CA PRO A 109 -8.61 -11.54 6.73
C PRO A 109 -9.44 -12.24 5.65
N ASP A 110 -9.95 -11.50 4.65
CA ASP A 110 -10.74 -12.05 3.55
C ASP A 110 -9.87 -12.73 2.46
N VAL A 111 -8.54 -12.61 2.52
CA VAL A 111 -7.63 -13.31 1.59
C VAL A 111 -7.64 -14.82 1.88
N MET A 112 -7.91 -15.62 0.85
CA MET A 112 -7.87 -17.07 0.96
C MET A 112 -6.47 -17.56 1.37
N ASP A 113 -6.42 -18.51 2.31
CA ASP A 113 -5.17 -19.07 2.87
C ASP A 113 -4.21 -18.02 3.45
N PHE A 114 -4.75 -16.94 4.00
CA PHE A 114 -3.92 -15.90 4.61
C PHE A 114 -3.20 -16.42 5.87
N ARG A 115 -1.87 -16.45 5.81
CA ARG A 115 -0.99 -16.92 6.90
C ARG A 115 -0.12 -15.80 7.48
N GLY A 116 -0.45 -14.56 7.23
CA GLY A 116 0.34 -13.39 7.56
C GLY A 116 1.16 -12.86 6.38
N VAL A 117 1.58 -11.60 6.49
CA VAL A 117 2.39 -10.94 5.47
C VAL A 117 3.87 -11.29 5.63
N ASN A 118 4.62 -11.30 4.54
CA ASN A 118 6.02 -11.70 4.53
C ASN A 118 6.89 -10.69 5.29
N PRO A 119 7.61 -11.08 6.36
CA PRO A 119 8.47 -10.16 7.11
C PRO A 119 9.76 -9.76 6.39
N LYS A 120 10.08 -10.38 5.25
CA LYS A 120 11.31 -10.14 4.47
C LYS A 120 11.15 -9.12 3.34
N SER A 121 9.98 -8.50 3.20
CA SER A 121 9.68 -7.55 2.10
C SER A 121 10.02 -6.09 2.45
N PHE A 122 11.04 -5.88 3.26
CA PHE A 122 11.62 -4.56 3.55
C PHE A 122 12.75 -4.22 2.58
N ASP A 123 13.00 -2.94 2.37
CA ASP A 123 13.98 -2.41 1.40
C ASP A 123 15.37 -2.11 2.02
N GLY A 124 15.58 -2.39 3.30
CA GLY A 124 16.80 -2.03 4.04
C GLY A 124 16.79 -0.62 4.64
N LYS A 125 15.76 0.18 4.35
CA LYS A 125 15.63 1.58 4.80
C LYS A 125 14.31 1.85 5.55
N GLY A 126 13.67 0.80 6.04
CA GLY A 126 12.45 0.93 6.81
C GLY A 126 11.17 1.09 6.00
N ASN A 127 11.17 0.81 4.70
CA ASN A 127 9.96 0.76 3.89
C ASN A 127 9.55 -0.69 3.64
N TYR A 128 8.25 -0.94 3.59
CA TYR A 128 7.68 -2.27 3.43
C TYR A 128 6.77 -2.33 2.21
N THR A 129 6.86 -3.42 1.44
CA THR A 129 6.02 -3.64 0.26
C THR A 129 5.18 -4.90 0.43
N LEU A 130 3.88 -4.76 0.24
CA LEU A 130 2.90 -5.85 0.25
C LEU A 130 2.31 -6.00 -1.15
N GLY A 131 2.48 -7.18 -1.76
CA GLY A 131 1.79 -7.55 -2.99
C GLY A 131 0.45 -8.22 -2.69
N ILE A 132 -0.62 -7.72 -3.31
CA ILE A 132 -1.95 -8.34 -3.33
C ILE A 132 -2.20 -8.89 -4.72
N LYS A 133 -2.62 -10.15 -4.82
CA LYS A 133 -2.82 -10.82 -6.11
C LYS A 133 -4.09 -10.39 -6.81
N GLU A 134 -5.13 -10.05 -6.06
CA GLU A 134 -6.49 -9.82 -6.57
C GLU A 134 -7.13 -8.60 -5.91
N GLN A 135 -7.69 -7.68 -6.71
CA GLN A 135 -8.41 -6.52 -6.18
C GLN A 135 -9.74 -6.88 -5.50
N LEU A 136 -10.26 -8.09 -5.73
CA LEU A 136 -11.51 -8.59 -5.15
C LEU A 136 -11.48 -8.73 -3.61
N VAL A 137 -10.30 -8.71 -3.03
CA VAL A 137 -10.11 -8.69 -1.57
C VAL A 137 -10.70 -7.42 -0.92
N PHE A 138 -10.84 -6.36 -1.71
CA PHE A 138 -11.48 -5.12 -1.24
C PHE A 138 -12.98 -5.17 -1.48
N LYS A 139 -13.78 -5.04 -0.42
CA LYS A 139 -15.26 -5.12 -0.46
C LYS A 139 -15.94 -4.02 -1.29
N GLU A 140 -15.22 -2.95 -1.59
CA GLU A 140 -15.69 -1.87 -2.46
C GLU A 140 -15.78 -2.30 -3.93
N ILE A 141 -15.09 -3.36 -4.30
CA ILE A 141 -15.07 -3.91 -5.66
C ILE A 141 -16.12 -5.02 -5.74
N LYS A 142 -17.12 -4.83 -6.60
CA LYS A 142 -18.11 -5.87 -6.91
C LYS A 142 -17.56 -6.76 -8.02
N PHE A 143 -17.75 -8.07 -7.87
CA PHE A 143 -17.28 -9.05 -8.84
C PHE A 143 -17.82 -8.77 -10.26
N ASP A 144 -19.09 -8.36 -10.37
CA ASP A 144 -19.76 -8.10 -11.65
C ASP A 144 -19.17 -6.88 -12.39
N ASP A 145 -18.55 -5.95 -11.68
CA ASP A 145 -17.95 -4.73 -12.26
C ASP A 145 -16.48 -4.93 -12.69
N VAL A 146 -15.87 -6.08 -12.36
CA VAL A 146 -14.46 -6.35 -12.63
C VAL A 146 -14.29 -6.81 -14.08
N VAL A 147 -13.61 -6.00 -14.87
CA VAL A 147 -13.26 -6.34 -16.27
C VAL A 147 -12.16 -7.41 -16.32
N LYS A 148 -11.18 -7.31 -15.43
CA LYS A 148 -10.06 -8.26 -15.30
C LYS A 148 -9.51 -8.27 -13.89
N VAL A 149 -9.27 -9.47 -13.35
CA VAL A 149 -8.59 -9.64 -12.07
C VAL A 149 -7.15 -9.17 -12.19
N ARG A 150 -6.72 -8.30 -11.26
CA ARG A 150 -5.40 -7.69 -11.24
C ARG A 150 -4.83 -7.64 -9.83
N GLY A 151 -3.52 -7.81 -9.75
CA GLY A 151 -2.78 -7.56 -8.55
C GLY A 151 -2.43 -6.08 -8.38
N MET A 152 -1.99 -5.75 -7.19
CA MET A 152 -1.48 -4.44 -6.83
C MET A 152 -0.36 -4.52 -5.81
N ASP A 153 0.52 -3.54 -5.82
CA ASP A 153 1.57 -3.37 -4.83
C ASP A 153 1.22 -2.23 -3.89
N ILE A 154 1.26 -2.50 -2.60
CA ILE A 154 1.02 -1.53 -1.52
C ILE A 154 2.33 -1.28 -0.81
N VAL A 155 2.86 -0.08 -0.90
CA VAL A 155 4.13 0.33 -0.30
C VAL A 155 3.87 1.21 0.91
N PHE A 156 4.34 0.77 2.06
CA PHE A 156 4.33 1.54 3.31
C PHE A 156 5.65 2.28 3.45
N VAL A 157 5.61 3.59 3.35
CA VAL A 157 6.79 4.45 3.53
C VAL A 157 6.78 5.00 4.94
N THR A 158 7.84 4.69 5.69
CA THR A 158 8.01 5.13 7.08
C THR A 158 9.22 6.05 7.22
N THR A 159 9.32 6.73 8.35
CA THR A 159 10.49 7.53 8.72
C THR A 159 11.52 6.73 9.50
N ALA A 160 11.33 5.41 9.65
CA ALA A 160 12.28 4.53 10.32
C ALA A 160 13.62 4.51 9.57
N LYS A 161 14.70 4.41 10.31
CA LYS A 161 16.06 4.33 9.76
C LYS A 161 16.45 2.90 9.39
N THR A 162 15.88 1.93 10.09
CA THR A 162 16.18 0.51 9.94
C THR A 162 14.90 -0.30 9.73
N ASP A 163 15.04 -1.47 9.12
CA ASP A 163 13.90 -2.38 8.89
C ASP A 163 13.33 -2.92 10.21
N ALA A 164 14.15 -3.09 11.24
CA ALA A 164 13.70 -3.54 12.56
C ALA A 164 12.75 -2.51 13.22
N GLU A 165 13.09 -1.22 13.17
CA GLU A 165 12.21 -0.16 13.68
C GLU A 165 10.89 -0.08 12.90
N ALA A 166 10.95 -0.23 11.56
CA ALA A 166 9.77 -0.25 10.71
C ALA A 166 8.88 -1.47 10.97
N TYR A 167 9.49 -2.64 11.16
CA TYR A 167 8.76 -3.86 11.52
C TYR A 167 7.98 -3.69 12.83
N GLU A 168 8.63 -3.13 13.86
CA GLU A 168 7.97 -2.87 15.14
C GLU A 168 6.83 -1.86 15.00
N LEU A 169 7.05 -0.77 14.27
CA LEU A 169 6.01 0.23 13.99
C LEU A 169 4.80 -0.40 13.28
N LEU A 170 5.00 -1.12 12.19
CA LEU A 170 3.92 -1.73 11.42
C LEU A 170 3.22 -2.83 12.19
N SER A 171 3.95 -3.63 12.98
CA SER A 171 3.39 -4.64 13.87
C SER A 171 2.50 -4.01 14.95
N ALA A 172 2.93 -2.91 15.58
CA ALA A 172 2.15 -2.17 16.56
C ALA A 172 0.89 -1.52 15.96
N LEU A 173 0.94 -1.11 14.69
CA LEU A 173 -0.22 -0.63 13.93
C LEU A 173 -1.19 -1.77 13.53
N GLY A 174 -0.82 -3.02 13.76
CA GLY A 174 -1.69 -4.17 13.56
C GLY A 174 -1.44 -4.96 12.27
N VAL A 175 -0.38 -4.67 11.53
CA VAL A 175 -0.01 -5.46 10.33
C VAL A 175 0.37 -6.88 10.78
N PRO A 176 -0.34 -7.92 10.28
CA PRO A 176 -0.16 -9.30 10.73
C PRO A 176 1.01 -9.96 10.01
N PHE A 177 2.21 -9.81 10.53
CA PHE A 177 3.40 -10.49 9.99
C PHE A 177 3.35 -12.00 10.28
N ARG A 178 3.83 -12.79 9.32
CA ARG A 178 4.01 -14.23 9.48
C ARG A 178 5.14 -14.48 10.48
N LYS A 179 4.87 -15.39 11.42
CA LYS A 179 5.87 -15.89 12.38
C LYS A 179 6.83 -16.88 11.74
#